data_6265500504ca796ada4012fc11eb160f
#
_entry.id   6265500504ca796ada4012fc11eb160f
#
_cell.length_a   1.000
_cell.length_b   1.000
_cell.length_c   1.000
_cell.angle_alpha   90.00
_cell.angle_beta   90.00
_cell.angle_gamma   90.00
#
_symmetry.space_group_name_H-M   'P 1'
#
loop_
_entity.id
_entity.type
_entity.pdbx_description
1 polymer ?
#
loop_
_entity_poly.entity_id
_entity_poly.type
_entity_poly.pdbx_seq_one_letter_code
_entity_poly.pdbx_strand_id
1 'polypeptide(L)'
;MKAESIAKYRAFPKVDLPNRTWPDQEITSAPLWCSVDLRGGNQALPVPMSVEEKLEMFDMLVAVGFKEIEVGFPSASDTEFQFLRRLIEEDRVPDEVTLQVLVQTRQHLIERTFEAFKGAKNVIVHIYNSTSTLQRRVTFSDATQESIKQIALDGTKWVKELVSTVPETKVRLQYSPESFSDTELDFALEVCEGVMEIWQPTSEEPIILNLPATVEWSTPNVHADQIEWICRHLKNREAALISLHTHNDRGTGVAATELGLMAGADRVEGTLFGNGERTGNLDIVIVALNMNSHGIASGLDFSNLSQLREIYERTTRMTVPDRQPYAGELVFTAFSGSHQDAIKKGFDRRAKDGDDVQWGVPYLTIDPVDIGRSYESIVRINSQSGKGGVAYILDKDHGFDLPKTMHPQVGKRIYDLADEEGRELSVIEVGQAFEREFLNVETELVLEDYELDHHAGERGDVGCLAKVTRGGESFVLKGMGNGPINAFVHALDKQGWKDFTLTDYRSHAVRGGSGADAAAYVQLRKDSGEIIWGAGVDSSIEMAGVKALVCAWNLLRQT
;
A
#
# COMPACT_ATOMS: atom_id res chain seq x y z
N MET A 1 -3.71 29.01 4.94
CA MET A 1 -3.80 30.18 4.02
C MET A 1 -4.56 31.27 4.74
N LYS A 2 -4.12 32.54 4.68
CA LYS A 2 -4.84 33.67 5.30
C LYS A 2 -6.11 33.98 4.52
N ALA A 3 -7.18 34.42 5.19
CA ALA A 3 -8.48 34.71 4.56
C ALA A 3 -8.38 35.71 3.38
N GLU A 4 -7.58 36.75 3.53
CA GLU A 4 -7.30 37.75 2.50
C GLU A 4 -6.65 37.16 1.23
N SER A 5 -5.90 36.07 1.36
CA SER A 5 -5.28 35.39 0.21
C SER A 5 -6.27 34.59 -0.63
N ILE A 6 -7.44 34.26 -0.07
CA ILE A 6 -8.46 33.43 -0.75
C ILE A 6 -9.14 34.22 -1.88
N ALA A 7 -9.25 35.54 -1.74
CA ALA A 7 -9.92 36.41 -2.72
C ALA A 7 -9.35 36.38 -4.13
N LYS A 8 -8.10 35.92 -4.31
CA LYS A 8 -7.46 35.76 -5.64
C LYS A 8 -7.83 34.46 -6.36
N TYR A 9 -8.47 33.50 -5.67
CA TYR A 9 -8.89 32.22 -6.26
C TYR A 9 -10.36 32.26 -6.64
N ARG A 10 -10.73 31.50 -7.64
CA ARG A 10 -12.10 31.39 -8.14
C ARG A 10 -12.51 29.93 -8.24
N ALA A 11 -13.81 29.65 -8.07
CA ALA A 11 -14.36 28.36 -8.38
C ALA A 11 -14.21 28.07 -9.88
N PHE A 12 -13.89 26.83 -10.21
CA PHE A 12 -13.90 26.39 -11.62
C PHE A 12 -15.33 26.45 -12.16
N PRO A 13 -15.54 26.91 -13.40
CA PRO A 13 -16.87 26.98 -14.00
C PRO A 13 -17.51 25.58 -14.09
N LYS A 14 -18.82 25.52 -13.87
CA LYS A 14 -19.58 24.30 -14.12
C LYS A 14 -19.70 24.07 -15.63
N VAL A 15 -19.66 22.79 -16.02
CA VAL A 15 -20.00 22.38 -17.39
C VAL A 15 -21.52 22.44 -17.58
N ASP A 16 -21.98 23.07 -18.64
CA ASP A 16 -23.39 22.98 -19.02
C ASP A 16 -23.67 21.64 -19.69
N LEU A 17 -24.08 20.67 -18.89
CA LEU A 17 -24.37 19.29 -19.30
C LEU A 17 -25.73 18.86 -18.77
N PRO A 18 -26.83 19.22 -19.43
CA PRO A 18 -28.14 18.77 -19.04
C PRO A 18 -28.27 17.25 -19.22
N ASN A 19 -28.99 16.61 -18.28
CA ASN A 19 -29.24 15.16 -18.32
C ASN A 19 -27.96 14.34 -18.42
N ARG A 20 -26.95 14.67 -17.60
CA ARG A 20 -25.72 13.87 -17.50
C ARG A 20 -26.06 12.41 -17.15
N THR A 21 -25.30 11.48 -17.72
CA THR A 21 -25.54 10.04 -17.53
C THR A 21 -24.44 9.32 -16.78
N TRP A 22 -23.24 9.88 -16.75
CA TRP A 22 -22.09 9.24 -16.12
C TRP A 22 -22.30 8.81 -14.65
N PRO A 23 -23.06 9.52 -13.80
CA PRO A 23 -23.25 9.08 -12.40
C PRO A 23 -23.99 7.75 -12.25
N ASP A 24 -24.77 7.37 -13.26
CA ASP A 24 -25.52 6.12 -13.27
C ASP A 24 -24.82 5.00 -14.07
N GLN A 25 -23.60 5.25 -14.55
CA GLN A 25 -22.78 4.26 -15.26
C GLN A 25 -21.87 3.51 -14.29
N GLU A 26 -21.46 2.31 -14.69
CA GLU A 26 -20.52 1.47 -13.97
C GLU A 26 -19.33 1.13 -14.88
N ILE A 27 -18.14 1.01 -14.32
CA ILE A 27 -17.00 0.44 -15.03
C ILE A 27 -17.19 -1.08 -15.06
N THR A 28 -17.38 -1.66 -16.25
CA THR A 28 -17.66 -3.09 -16.42
C THR A 28 -16.51 -3.85 -17.10
N SER A 29 -15.52 -3.14 -17.64
CA SER A 29 -14.36 -3.70 -18.32
C SER A 29 -13.16 -2.79 -18.17
N ALA A 30 -11.96 -3.36 -18.32
CA ALA A 30 -10.73 -2.57 -18.31
C ALA A 30 -10.65 -1.63 -19.51
N PRO A 31 -10.10 -0.42 -19.33
CA PRO A 31 -9.72 0.45 -20.44
C PRO A 31 -8.49 -0.10 -21.18
N LEU A 32 -8.15 0.51 -22.31
CA LEU A 32 -6.82 0.38 -22.87
C LEU A 32 -5.81 1.13 -21.98
N TRP A 33 -4.76 0.44 -21.55
CA TRP A 33 -3.75 1.01 -20.67
C TRP A 33 -2.52 1.46 -21.46
N CYS A 34 -2.04 2.66 -21.18
CA CYS A 34 -0.75 3.12 -21.66
C CYS A 34 0.13 3.56 -20.48
N SER A 35 1.29 2.92 -20.32
CA SER A 35 2.29 3.44 -19.39
C SER A 35 3.00 4.64 -19.98
N VAL A 36 3.14 5.69 -19.19
CA VAL A 36 3.98 6.86 -19.49
C VAL A 36 5.17 6.98 -18.54
N ASP A 37 5.55 5.91 -17.86
CA ASP A 37 6.68 5.86 -16.92
C ASP A 37 7.99 6.29 -17.57
N LEU A 38 8.27 5.82 -18.79
CA LEU A 38 9.50 6.09 -19.52
C LEU A 38 9.57 7.46 -20.18
N ARG A 39 8.44 8.22 -20.22
CA ARG A 39 8.39 9.59 -20.73
C ARG A 39 7.99 10.57 -19.64
N GLY A 40 6.69 10.65 -19.29
CA GLY A 40 6.17 11.59 -18.29
C GLY A 40 6.74 11.35 -16.89
N GLY A 41 6.88 10.07 -16.49
CA GLY A 41 7.52 9.68 -15.26
C GLY A 41 9.01 10.00 -15.25
N ASN A 42 9.76 9.58 -16.28
CA ASN A 42 11.20 9.82 -16.37
C ASN A 42 11.56 11.31 -16.46
N GLN A 43 10.77 12.09 -17.19
CA GLN A 43 10.96 13.53 -17.33
C GLN A 43 10.95 14.27 -15.98
N ALA A 44 10.15 13.78 -15.03
CA ALA A 44 9.96 14.39 -13.71
C ALA A 44 11.01 13.95 -12.67
N LEU A 45 11.90 13.02 -13.01
CA LEU A 45 12.92 12.55 -12.09
C LEU A 45 14.03 13.59 -11.89
N PRO A 46 14.49 13.82 -10.64
CA PRO A 46 15.66 14.66 -10.37
C PRO A 46 16.92 14.17 -11.13
N VAL A 47 17.05 12.86 -11.30
CA VAL A 47 18.07 12.21 -12.14
C VAL A 47 17.35 11.25 -13.08
N PRO A 48 17.21 11.61 -14.37
CA PRO A 48 16.59 10.74 -15.36
C PRO A 48 17.26 9.37 -15.44
N MET A 49 16.49 8.34 -15.81
CA MET A 49 17.01 6.98 -15.99
C MET A 49 18.05 6.93 -17.12
N SER A 50 19.10 6.14 -16.92
CA SER A 50 20.03 5.73 -17.98
C SER A 50 19.31 4.83 -19.01
N VAL A 51 19.95 4.56 -20.14
CA VAL A 51 19.39 3.65 -21.16
C VAL A 51 19.17 2.25 -20.57
N GLU A 52 20.09 1.73 -19.76
CA GLU A 52 19.97 0.42 -19.11
C GLU A 52 18.79 0.38 -18.13
N GLU A 53 18.62 1.39 -17.31
CA GLU A 53 17.49 1.49 -16.38
C GLU A 53 16.15 1.61 -17.13
N LYS A 54 16.12 2.33 -18.25
CA LYS A 54 14.95 2.39 -19.13
C LYS A 54 14.62 1.03 -19.75
N LEU A 55 15.62 0.27 -20.18
CA LEU A 55 15.40 -1.08 -20.72
C LEU A 55 14.83 -2.02 -19.66
N GLU A 56 15.35 -1.97 -18.44
CA GLU A 56 14.83 -2.77 -17.33
C GLU A 56 13.38 -2.38 -16.98
N MET A 57 13.09 -1.08 -16.92
CA MET A 57 11.73 -0.57 -16.70
C MET A 57 10.80 -1.00 -17.85
N PHE A 58 11.24 -0.95 -19.10
CA PHE A 58 10.47 -1.40 -20.25
C PHE A 58 10.11 -2.89 -20.14
N ASP A 59 11.09 -3.75 -19.86
CA ASP A 59 10.89 -5.19 -19.70
C ASP A 59 9.89 -5.48 -18.56
N MET A 60 9.96 -4.74 -17.47
CA MET A 60 9.00 -4.84 -16.36
C MET A 60 7.59 -4.42 -16.79
N LEU A 61 7.44 -3.31 -17.53
CA LEU A 61 6.13 -2.84 -18.00
C LEU A 61 5.49 -3.86 -18.96
N VAL A 62 6.28 -4.48 -19.83
CA VAL A 62 5.84 -5.57 -20.71
C VAL A 62 5.39 -6.78 -19.88
N ALA A 63 6.16 -7.16 -18.85
CA ALA A 63 5.82 -8.27 -17.96
C ALA A 63 4.53 -8.03 -17.16
N VAL A 64 4.27 -6.79 -16.73
CA VAL A 64 3.00 -6.38 -16.11
C VAL A 64 1.82 -6.53 -17.06
N GLY A 65 2.05 -6.47 -18.38
CA GLY A 65 1.00 -6.68 -19.39
C GLY A 65 0.60 -5.44 -20.17
N PHE A 66 1.31 -4.31 -20.04
CA PHE A 66 1.04 -3.13 -20.87
C PHE A 66 1.21 -3.43 -22.34
N LYS A 67 0.22 -3.04 -23.14
CA LYS A 67 0.22 -3.20 -24.60
C LYS A 67 0.55 -1.88 -25.32
N GLU A 68 0.49 -0.76 -24.63
CA GLU A 68 0.93 0.53 -25.13
C GLU A 68 1.86 1.16 -24.08
N ILE A 69 3.06 1.58 -24.53
CA ILE A 69 4.10 2.14 -23.65
C ILE A 69 4.67 3.39 -24.34
N GLU A 70 4.54 4.55 -23.68
CA GLU A 70 5.17 5.79 -24.14
C GLU A 70 6.63 5.80 -23.72
N VAL A 71 7.51 5.52 -24.68
CA VAL A 71 8.91 5.21 -24.42
C VAL A 71 9.81 6.45 -24.34
N GLY A 72 9.32 7.62 -24.74
CA GLY A 72 10.09 8.85 -24.60
C GLY A 72 9.76 9.92 -25.62
N PHE A 73 10.67 10.90 -25.71
CA PHE A 73 10.67 11.99 -26.67
C PHE A 73 11.95 11.93 -27.52
N PRO A 74 12.00 11.05 -28.54
CA PRO A 74 13.24 10.69 -29.23
C PRO A 74 13.90 11.85 -29.99
N SER A 75 13.16 12.91 -30.30
CA SER A 75 13.72 14.11 -30.88
C SER A 75 14.27 15.14 -29.87
N ALA A 76 14.11 14.88 -28.55
CA ALA A 76 14.56 15.80 -27.50
C ALA A 76 16.05 15.64 -27.15
N SER A 77 16.60 14.41 -27.19
CA SER A 77 17.98 14.13 -26.87
C SER A 77 18.52 12.86 -27.53
N ASP A 78 19.84 12.74 -27.59
CA ASP A 78 20.48 11.53 -28.10
C ASP A 78 20.22 10.30 -27.22
N THR A 79 20.09 10.47 -25.90
CA THR A 79 19.76 9.38 -24.98
C THR A 79 18.39 8.78 -25.30
N GLU A 80 17.38 9.64 -25.52
CA GLU A 80 16.02 9.21 -25.88
C GLU A 80 16.00 8.53 -27.25
N PHE A 81 16.75 9.08 -28.21
CA PHE A 81 16.89 8.49 -29.53
C PHE A 81 17.56 7.12 -29.47
N GLN A 82 18.69 6.99 -28.78
CA GLN A 82 19.43 5.72 -28.64
C GLN A 82 18.62 4.65 -27.91
N PHE A 83 17.89 5.02 -26.86
CA PHE A 83 17.03 4.09 -26.15
C PHE A 83 15.99 3.46 -27.08
N LEU A 84 15.29 4.28 -27.87
CA LEU A 84 14.29 3.78 -28.82
C LEU A 84 14.95 2.91 -29.91
N ARG A 85 16.12 3.30 -30.41
CA ARG A 85 16.86 2.48 -31.39
C ARG A 85 17.23 1.13 -30.82
N ARG A 86 17.71 1.07 -29.57
CA ARG A 86 18.06 -0.20 -28.91
C ARG A 86 16.85 -1.10 -28.71
N LEU A 87 15.68 -0.57 -28.33
CA LEU A 87 14.45 -1.38 -28.26
C LEU A 87 14.14 -2.09 -29.57
N ILE A 88 14.33 -1.39 -30.70
CA ILE A 88 14.01 -1.91 -32.05
C ILE A 88 15.12 -2.83 -32.55
N GLU A 89 16.38 -2.41 -32.48
CA GLU A 89 17.53 -3.13 -33.05
C GLU A 89 17.90 -4.39 -32.27
N GLU A 90 17.61 -4.42 -30.96
CA GLU A 90 17.79 -5.60 -30.09
C GLU A 90 16.55 -6.49 -30.04
N ASP A 91 15.51 -6.23 -30.86
CA ASP A 91 14.25 -6.98 -30.95
C ASP A 91 13.57 -7.19 -29.57
N ARG A 92 13.53 -6.12 -28.75
CA ARG A 92 12.98 -6.17 -27.39
C ARG A 92 11.48 -5.93 -27.31
N VAL A 93 10.85 -5.51 -28.40
CA VAL A 93 9.45 -5.12 -28.44
C VAL A 93 8.60 -6.31 -28.89
N PRO A 94 7.77 -6.93 -28.01
CA PRO A 94 6.84 -7.97 -28.39
C PRO A 94 5.86 -7.50 -29.48
N ASP A 95 5.42 -8.42 -30.32
CA ASP A 95 4.54 -8.12 -31.47
C ASP A 95 3.22 -7.43 -31.07
N GLU A 96 2.72 -7.77 -29.88
CA GLU A 96 1.49 -7.20 -29.33
C GLU A 96 1.68 -5.85 -28.60
N VAL A 97 2.92 -5.36 -28.46
CA VAL A 97 3.23 -4.09 -27.82
C VAL A 97 3.38 -2.99 -28.86
N THR A 98 2.73 -1.88 -28.62
CA THR A 98 2.83 -0.64 -29.43
C THR A 98 3.67 0.39 -28.70
N LEU A 99 4.71 0.88 -29.35
CA LEU A 99 5.52 1.96 -28.84
C LEU A 99 4.80 3.29 -29.08
N GLN A 100 4.67 4.12 -28.03
CA GLN A 100 4.20 5.48 -28.18
C GLN A 100 5.39 6.44 -28.07
N VAL A 101 5.46 7.42 -28.95
CA VAL A 101 6.53 8.42 -28.98
C VAL A 101 5.93 9.82 -28.97
N LEU A 102 6.35 10.63 -27.99
CA LEU A 102 5.90 12.02 -27.89
C LEU A 102 6.72 12.93 -28.80
N VAL A 103 6.05 13.89 -29.42
CA VAL A 103 6.71 14.96 -30.18
C VAL A 103 5.89 16.25 -30.19
N GLN A 104 6.55 17.39 -30.01
CA GLN A 104 5.93 18.69 -30.24
C GLN A 104 5.56 18.87 -31.70
N THR A 105 4.49 19.60 -31.98
CA THR A 105 4.03 19.96 -33.34
C THR A 105 4.98 20.92 -34.05
N ARG A 106 6.20 20.42 -34.35
CA ARG A 106 7.25 21.13 -35.13
C ARG A 106 7.81 20.15 -36.16
N GLN A 107 7.83 20.58 -37.43
CA GLN A 107 8.16 19.70 -38.55
C GLN A 107 9.48 18.95 -38.35
N HIS A 108 10.59 19.62 -38.07
CA HIS A 108 11.91 19.02 -37.91
C HIS A 108 11.98 18.01 -36.73
N LEU A 109 11.18 18.20 -35.66
CA LEU A 109 11.12 17.26 -34.55
C LEU A 109 10.31 16.01 -34.93
N ILE A 110 9.23 16.19 -35.70
CA ILE A 110 8.42 15.07 -36.21
C ILE A 110 9.26 14.24 -37.18
N GLU A 111 10.01 14.86 -38.12
CA GLU A 111 10.94 14.15 -39.02
C GLU A 111 11.96 13.33 -38.23
N ARG A 112 12.61 13.95 -37.23
CA ARG A 112 13.57 13.25 -36.36
C ARG A 112 12.94 12.08 -35.58
N THR A 113 11.68 12.20 -35.19
CA THR A 113 10.93 11.13 -34.50
C THR A 113 10.69 9.96 -35.47
N PHE A 114 10.33 10.19 -36.71
CA PHE A 114 10.17 9.16 -37.73
C PHE A 114 11.49 8.41 -38.03
N GLU A 115 12.61 9.10 -38.01
CA GLU A 115 13.94 8.45 -38.10
C GLU A 115 14.19 7.52 -36.92
N ALA A 116 13.79 7.94 -35.70
CA ALA A 116 14.07 7.21 -34.47
C ALA A 116 13.32 5.89 -34.38
N PHE A 117 12.08 5.79 -34.83
CA PHE A 117 11.30 4.55 -34.77
C PHE A 117 11.32 3.69 -36.04
N LYS A 118 12.11 4.05 -37.04
CA LYS A 118 12.21 3.29 -38.28
C LYS A 118 12.54 1.82 -38.01
N GLY A 119 11.73 0.89 -38.56
CA GLY A 119 11.84 -0.55 -38.34
C GLY A 119 10.99 -1.08 -37.18
N ALA A 120 10.30 -0.23 -36.43
CA ALA A 120 9.30 -0.68 -35.46
C ALA A 120 8.04 -1.20 -36.17
N LYS A 121 7.35 -2.20 -35.59
CA LYS A 121 6.12 -2.79 -36.15
C LYS A 121 4.90 -1.89 -35.91
N ASN A 122 4.67 -1.48 -34.68
CA ASN A 122 3.50 -0.72 -34.25
C ASN A 122 3.94 0.53 -33.48
N VAL A 123 3.51 1.70 -33.95
CA VAL A 123 3.87 2.99 -33.32
C VAL A 123 2.64 3.90 -33.20
N ILE A 124 2.51 4.54 -32.05
CA ILE A 124 1.63 5.70 -31.85
C ILE A 124 2.53 6.95 -31.89
N VAL A 125 2.32 7.83 -32.87
CA VAL A 125 2.93 9.15 -32.88
C VAL A 125 2.04 10.10 -32.10
N HIS A 126 2.53 10.54 -30.94
CA HIS A 126 1.79 11.41 -30.04
C HIS A 126 2.23 12.87 -30.24
N ILE A 127 1.42 13.66 -30.92
CA ILE A 127 1.62 15.10 -31.09
C ILE A 127 0.77 15.88 -30.09
N TYR A 128 1.26 17.04 -29.68
CA TYR A 128 0.56 17.92 -28.74
C TYR A 128 0.91 19.39 -28.95
N ASN A 129 -0.02 20.24 -28.59
CA ASN A 129 0.21 21.68 -28.35
C ASN A 129 -0.81 22.16 -27.31
N SER A 130 -0.45 23.19 -26.55
CA SER A 130 -1.37 23.73 -25.55
C SER A 130 -2.52 24.51 -26.19
N THR A 131 -3.71 24.27 -25.66
CA THR A 131 -4.96 24.92 -26.09
C THR A 131 -5.56 25.82 -25.00
N SER A 132 -5.01 25.79 -23.76
CA SER A 132 -5.63 26.45 -22.61
C SER A 132 -5.74 27.95 -22.77
N THR A 133 -6.84 28.51 -22.25
CA THR A 133 -7.08 29.98 -22.20
C THR A 133 -5.92 30.71 -21.52
N LEU A 134 -5.42 30.15 -20.41
CA LEU A 134 -4.33 30.76 -19.66
C LEU A 134 -3.02 30.76 -20.46
N GLN A 135 -2.66 29.63 -21.07
CA GLN A 135 -1.42 29.53 -21.83
C GLN A 135 -1.45 30.34 -23.12
N ARG A 136 -2.58 30.42 -23.83
CA ARG A 136 -2.75 31.31 -24.97
C ARG A 136 -2.41 32.75 -24.60
N ARG A 137 -2.88 33.22 -23.47
CA ARG A 137 -2.63 34.58 -22.97
C ARG A 137 -1.19 34.78 -22.51
N VAL A 138 -0.64 33.85 -21.72
CA VAL A 138 0.63 34.06 -21.01
C VAL A 138 1.82 33.49 -21.80
N THR A 139 1.75 32.23 -22.22
CA THR A 139 2.88 31.52 -22.84
C THR A 139 3.01 31.85 -24.33
N PHE A 140 1.88 32.00 -25.00
CA PHE A 140 1.84 32.31 -26.45
C PHE A 140 1.55 33.78 -26.76
N SER A 141 1.74 34.67 -25.79
CA SER A 141 1.66 36.14 -25.98
C SER A 141 0.35 36.60 -26.65
N ASP A 142 -0.78 36.24 -26.04
CA ASP A 142 -2.15 36.54 -26.52
C ASP A 142 -2.48 35.91 -27.89
N ALA A 143 -2.01 34.67 -28.13
CA ALA A 143 -2.34 33.91 -29.33
C ALA A 143 -3.85 33.71 -29.49
N THR A 144 -4.33 33.77 -30.71
CA THR A 144 -5.74 33.50 -31.05
C THR A 144 -6.03 32.02 -31.08
N GLN A 145 -7.28 31.61 -30.86
CA GLN A 145 -7.72 30.22 -31.02
C GLN A 145 -7.37 29.66 -32.39
N GLU A 146 -7.58 30.42 -33.44
CA GLU A 146 -7.24 30.03 -34.83
C GLU A 146 -5.74 29.72 -35.00
N SER A 147 -4.85 30.57 -34.47
CA SER A 147 -3.40 30.31 -34.55
C SER A 147 -2.97 29.07 -33.78
N ILE A 148 -3.59 28.78 -32.65
CA ILE A 148 -3.33 27.57 -31.85
C ILE A 148 -3.89 26.31 -32.54
N LYS A 149 -5.09 26.37 -33.10
CA LYS A 149 -5.66 25.31 -33.91
C LYS A 149 -4.78 24.99 -35.12
N GLN A 150 -4.28 26.00 -35.82
CA GLN A 150 -3.42 25.81 -36.99
C GLN A 150 -2.15 25.02 -36.67
N ILE A 151 -1.57 25.15 -35.44
CA ILE A 151 -0.43 24.35 -35.00
C ILE A 151 -0.80 22.85 -35.00
N ALA A 152 -1.95 22.49 -34.46
CA ALA A 152 -2.41 21.10 -34.43
C ALA A 152 -2.63 20.55 -35.85
N LEU A 153 -3.27 21.35 -36.72
CA LEU A 153 -3.57 20.95 -38.09
C LEU A 153 -2.29 20.73 -38.92
N ASP A 154 -1.31 21.64 -38.80
CA ASP A 154 -0.03 21.49 -39.50
C ASP A 154 0.75 20.28 -39.00
N GLY A 155 0.83 20.08 -37.68
CA GLY A 155 1.44 18.87 -37.09
C GLY A 155 0.81 17.57 -37.60
N THR A 156 -0.50 17.53 -37.68
CA THR A 156 -1.23 16.37 -38.23
C THR A 156 -0.91 16.09 -39.67
N LYS A 157 -0.81 17.16 -40.50
CA LYS A 157 -0.42 17.03 -41.92
C LYS A 157 0.99 16.46 -42.07
N TRP A 158 1.97 17.00 -41.32
CA TRP A 158 3.35 16.51 -41.36
C TRP A 158 3.46 15.05 -40.95
N VAL A 159 2.75 14.61 -39.89
CA VAL A 159 2.73 13.21 -39.51
C VAL A 159 2.14 12.36 -40.63
N LYS A 160 0.98 12.75 -41.18
CA LYS A 160 0.29 12.01 -42.25
C LYS A 160 1.17 11.84 -43.52
N GLU A 161 1.89 12.89 -43.92
CA GLU A 161 2.82 12.86 -45.05
C GLU A 161 3.97 11.89 -44.83
N LEU A 162 4.52 11.84 -43.61
CA LEU A 162 5.65 10.99 -43.26
C LEU A 162 5.31 9.51 -43.08
N VAL A 163 4.05 9.13 -42.85
CA VAL A 163 3.64 7.73 -42.76
C VAL A 163 4.11 6.90 -43.96
N SER A 164 4.09 7.48 -45.17
CA SER A 164 4.53 6.81 -46.38
C SER A 164 6.04 6.49 -46.42
N THR A 165 6.84 7.12 -45.54
CA THR A 165 8.29 6.88 -45.44
C THR A 165 8.67 5.67 -44.61
N VAL A 166 7.70 5.07 -43.89
CA VAL A 166 7.86 3.90 -43.01
C VAL A 166 6.78 2.85 -43.31
N PRO A 167 6.72 2.31 -44.55
CA PRO A 167 5.64 1.46 -45.00
C PRO A 167 5.53 0.11 -44.25
N GLU A 168 6.58 -0.30 -43.56
CA GLU A 168 6.62 -1.50 -42.71
C GLU A 168 6.03 -1.28 -41.29
N THR A 169 5.80 -0.01 -40.91
CA THR A 169 5.31 0.36 -39.57
C THR A 169 3.83 0.70 -39.59
N LYS A 170 3.03 0.05 -38.75
CA LYS A 170 1.66 0.48 -38.52
C LYS A 170 1.67 1.71 -37.62
N VAL A 171 1.36 2.88 -38.18
CA VAL A 171 1.34 4.16 -37.48
C VAL A 171 -0.08 4.55 -37.11
N ARG A 172 -0.31 4.80 -35.82
CA ARG A 172 -1.53 5.48 -35.30
C ARG A 172 -1.18 6.88 -34.84
N LEU A 173 -2.13 7.79 -34.88
CA LEU A 173 -1.97 9.16 -34.39
C LEU A 173 -2.65 9.30 -33.02
N GLN A 174 -1.94 9.89 -32.08
CA GLN A 174 -2.52 10.46 -30.86
C GLN A 174 -2.34 11.98 -30.91
N TYR A 175 -3.41 12.71 -30.64
CA TYR A 175 -3.39 14.14 -30.45
C TYR A 175 -3.82 14.51 -29.03
N SER A 176 -3.06 15.40 -28.38
CA SER A 176 -3.42 15.98 -27.08
C SER A 176 -3.60 17.49 -27.21
N PRO A 177 -4.81 18.03 -27.01
CA PRO A 177 -5.00 19.43 -26.67
C PRO A 177 -4.49 19.66 -25.25
N GLU A 178 -3.19 19.94 -25.10
CA GLU A 178 -2.55 20.06 -23.78
C GLU A 178 -3.27 21.09 -22.93
N SER A 179 -3.40 20.79 -21.63
CA SER A 179 -4.24 21.55 -20.69
C SER A 179 -5.72 21.59 -21.09
N PHE A 180 -6.24 20.47 -21.61
CA PHE A 180 -7.67 20.32 -21.92
C PHE A 180 -8.57 20.73 -20.75
N SER A 181 -8.21 20.37 -19.52
CA SER A 181 -8.96 20.71 -18.30
C SER A 181 -9.15 22.22 -18.06
N ASP A 182 -8.37 23.09 -18.74
CA ASP A 182 -8.43 24.55 -18.67
C ASP A 182 -8.70 25.17 -20.06
N THR A 183 -9.23 24.39 -20.98
CA THR A 183 -9.58 24.82 -22.34
C THR A 183 -11.11 24.93 -22.45
N GLU A 184 -11.62 25.90 -23.21
CA GLU A 184 -13.03 25.96 -23.56
C GLU A 184 -13.43 24.71 -24.34
N LEU A 185 -14.50 24.03 -23.92
CA LEU A 185 -14.89 22.74 -24.49
C LEU A 185 -15.21 22.82 -26.00
N ASP A 186 -15.90 23.88 -26.42
CA ASP A 186 -16.20 24.11 -27.83
C ASP A 186 -14.90 24.27 -28.67
N PHE A 187 -13.90 24.93 -28.13
CA PHE A 187 -12.62 25.09 -28.80
C PHE A 187 -11.83 23.78 -28.81
N ALA A 188 -11.77 23.05 -27.72
CA ALA A 188 -11.13 21.74 -27.67
C ALA A 188 -11.77 20.78 -28.70
N LEU A 189 -13.09 20.76 -28.77
CA LEU A 189 -13.85 19.96 -29.76
C LEU A 189 -13.50 20.39 -31.19
N GLU A 190 -13.49 21.68 -31.49
CA GLU A 190 -13.16 22.23 -32.82
C GLU A 190 -11.74 21.79 -33.26
N VAL A 191 -10.75 21.86 -32.38
CA VAL A 191 -9.39 21.42 -32.69
C VAL A 191 -9.32 19.92 -32.94
N CYS A 192 -9.94 19.10 -32.05
CA CYS A 192 -9.97 17.65 -32.22
C CYS A 192 -10.65 17.22 -33.51
N GLU A 193 -11.81 17.80 -33.86
CA GLU A 193 -12.51 17.53 -35.13
C GLU A 193 -11.64 17.95 -36.34
N GLY A 194 -10.96 19.07 -36.27
CA GLY A 194 -10.03 19.51 -37.35
C GLY A 194 -8.86 18.56 -37.55
N VAL A 195 -8.31 18.01 -36.47
CA VAL A 195 -7.30 16.93 -36.53
C VAL A 195 -7.87 15.67 -37.18
N MET A 196 -9.07 15.24 -36.77
CA MET A 196 -9.76 14.08 -37.37
C MET A 196 -10.07 14.28 -38.86
N GLU A 197 -10.46 15.48 -39.27
CA GLU A 197 -10.70 15.81 -40.71
C GLU A 197 -9.45 15.62 -41.56
N ILE A 198 -8.27 15.92 -41.04
CA ILE A 198 -6.99 15.73 -41.74
C ILE A 198 -6.58 14.27 -41.67
N TRP A 199 -6.59 13.64 -40.49
CA TRP A 199 -6.14 12.28 -40.29
C TRP A 199 -7.02 11.24 -40.98
N GLN A 200 -8.35 11.46 -40.96
CA GLN A 200 -9.38 10.60 -41.54
C GLN A 200 -9.43 9.21 -40.88
N PRO A 201 -9.62 9.13 -39.55
CA PRO A 201 -9.71 7.86 -38.84
C PRO A 201 -11.00 7.11 -39.22
N THR A 202 -10.98 5.80 -39.00
CA THR A 202 -12.15 4.92 -39.13
C THR A 202 -12.41 4.19 -37.79
N SER A 203 -13.52 3.48 -37.69
CA SER A 203 -13.81 2.66 -36.51
C SER A 203 -12.83 1.48 -36.36
N GLU A 204 -12.25 1.00 -37.45
CA GLU A 204 -11.25 -0.07 -37.45
C GLU A 204 -9.84 0.45 -37.15
N GLU A 205 -9.56 1.72 -37.49
CA GLU A 205 -8.30 2.40 -37.22
C GLU A 205 -8.55 3.75 -36.56
N PRO A 206 -8.99 3.77 -35.30
CA PRO A 206 -9.36 4.99 -34.61
C PRO A 206 -8.13 5.84 -34.26
N ILE A 207 -8.34 7.16 -34.27
CA ILE A 207 -7.40 8.11 -33.71
C ILE A 207 -7.49 8.08 -32.17
N ILE A 208 -6.43 8.41 -31.46
CA ILE A 208 -6.46 8.64 -30.02
C ILE A 208 -6.56 10.14 -29.76
N LEU A 209 -7.65 10.57 -29.13
CA LEU A 209 -7.80 11.92 -28.61
C LEU A 209 -7.56 11.87 -27.10
N ASN A 210 -6.38 12.28 -26.71
CA ASN A 210 -5.98 12.26 -25.30
C ASN A 210 -6.33 13.61 -24.66
N LEU A 211 -7.18 13.60 -23.64
CA LEU A 211 -7.76 14.79 -23.00
C LEU A 211 -7.12 15.02 -21.62
N PRO A 212 -5.92 15.68 -21.58
CA PRO A 212 -5.17 15.73 -20.34
C PRO A 212 -5.73 16.73 -19.33
N ALA A 213 -5.95 16.29 -18.10
CA ALA A 213 -5.98 17.17 -16.95
C ALA A 213 -4.54 17.51 -16.56
N THR A 214 -3.84 18.25 -17.43
CA THR A 214 -2.43 18.64 -17.26
C THR A 214 -2.20 19.32 -15.92
N VAL A 215 -3.18 20.09 -15.46
CA VAL A 215 -3.33 20.54 -14.07
C VAL A 215 -4.74 20.21 -13.64
N GLU A 216 -4.87 19.69 -12.44
CA GLU A 216 -6.17 19.34 -11.84
C GLU A 216 -6.88 20.59 -11.33
N TRP A 217 -7.52 21.35 -12.24
CA TRP A 217 -8.19 22.62 -11.92
C TRP A 217 -9.53 22.47 -11.21
N SER A 218 -10.24 21.38 -11.48
CA SER A 218 -11.61 21.17 -11.01
C SER A 218 -11.73 19.94 -10.10
N THR A 219 -12.91 19.74 -9.55
CA THR A 219 -13.26 18.49 -8.86
C THR A 219 -13.50 17.36 -9.86
N PRO A 220 -13.34 16.07 -9.48
CA PRO A 220 -13.49 14.92 -10.36
C PRO A 220 -14.81 14.86 -11.13
N ASN A 221 -15.91 15.25 -10.49
CA ASN A 221 -17.22 15.29 -11.14
C ASN A 221 -17.30 16.33 -12.27
N VAL A 222 -16.62 17.46 -12.16
CA VAL A 222 -16.54 18.45 -13.24
C VAL A 222 -15.70 17.92 -14.39
N HIS A 223 -14.60 17.22 -14.09
CA HIS A 223 -13.80 16.54 -15.11
C HIS A 223 -14.63 15.48 -15.86
N ALA A 224 -15.40 14.66 -15.15
CA ALA A 224 -16.32 13.71 -15.78
C ALA A 224 -17.36 14.40 -16.68
N ASP A 225 -17.93 15.53 -16.23
CA ASP A 225 -18.82 16.34 -17.06
C ASP A 225 -18.13 16.81 -18.36
N GLN A 226 -16.85 17.22 -18.30
CA GLN A 226 -16.08 17.61 -19.48
C GLN A 226 -15.89 16.43 -20.46
N ILE A 227 -15.58 15.24 -19.94
CA ILE A 227 -15.38 14.04 -20.76
C ILE A 227 -16.70 13.61 -21.41
N GLU A 228 -17.81 13.51 -20.64
CA GLU A 228 -19.10 13.16 -21.21
C GLU A 228 -19.56 14.20 -22.24
N TRP A 229 -19.29 15.48 -21.98
CA TRP A 229 -19.62 16.54 -22.93
C TRP A 229 -18.90 16.33 -24.28
N ILE A 230 -17.58 16.08 -24.26
CA ILE A 230 -16.82 15.77 -25.49
C ILE A 230 -17.37 14.51 -26.16
N CYS A 231 -17.58 13.43 -25.43
CA CYS A 231 -18.10 12.17 -25.97
C CYS A 231 -19.43 12.36 -26.70
N ARG A 232 -20.31 13.25 -26.20
CA ARG A 232 -21.61 13.52 -26.79
C ARG A 232 -21.58 14.44 -28.02
N HIS A 233 -20.61 15.33 -28.10
CA HIS A 233 -20.56 16.35 -29.16
C HIS A 233 -19.59 16.00 -30.28
N LEU A 234 -18.63 15.09 -30.04
CA LEU A 234 -17.65 14.68 -31.04
C LEU A 234 -18.31 13.96 -32.21
N LYS A 235 -18.14 14.47 -33.43
CA LYS A 235 -18.57 13.80 -34.66
C LYS A 235 -17.74 12.55 -34.89
N ASN A 236 -18.39 11.50 -35.40
CA ASN A 236 -17.74 10.21 -35.66
C ASN A 236 -17.03 9.66 -34.42
N ARG A 237 -17.70 9.71 -33.24
CA ARG A 237 -17.16 9.27 -31.94
C ARG A 237 -16.55 7.86 -32.00
N GLU A 238 -17.13 6.98 -32.82
CA GLU A 238 -16.68 5.60 -33.05
C GLU A 238 -15.31 5.49 -33.74
N ALA A 239 -14.86 6.56 -34.41
CA ALA A 239 -13.54 6.63 -35.03
C ALA A 239 -12.47 7.25 -34.12
N ALA A 240 -12.79 7.47 -32.83
CA ALA A 240 -11.88 8.05 -31.86
C ALA A 240 -11.87 7.26 -30.55
N LEU A 241 -10.68 6.98 -30.03
CA LEU A 241 -10.48 6.53 -28.66
C LEU A 241 -10.26 7.76 -27.77
N ILE A 242 -11.14 7.97 -26.81
CA ILE A 242 -10.99 9.03 -25.81
C ILE A 242 -10.07 8.52 -24.71
N SER A 243 -8.92 9.16 -24.58
CA SER A 243 -7.88 8.81 -23.60
C SER A 243 -7.83 9.83 -22.46
N LEU A 244 -7.68 9.35 -21.24
CA LEU A 244 -7.49 10.16 -20.06
C LEU A 244 -6.01 10.21 -19.68
N HIS A 245 -5.54 11.41 -19.33
CA HIS A 245 -4.22 11.65 -18.77
C HIS A 245 -4.34 12.62 -17.61
N THR A 246 -4.61 12.09 -16.41
CA THR A 246 -4.84 12.93 -15.24
C THR A 246 -3.57 13.11 -14.42
N HIS A 247 -3.42 14.31 -13.84
CA HIS A 247 -2.45 14.61 -12.80
C HIS A 247 -3.14 14.64 -11.43
N ASN A 248 -2.35 14.79 -10.37
CA ASN A 248 -2.82 14.61 -8.99
C ASN A 248 -2.66 15.89 -8.14
N ASP A 249 -2.77 17.07 -8.75
CA ASP A 249 -2.53 18.37 -8.09
C ASP A 249 -3.47 18.63 -6.90
N ARG A 250 -4.66 18.06 -6.92
CA ARG A 250 -5.66 18.14 -5.84
C ARG A 250 -5.74 16.86 -4.99
N GLY A 251 -4.94 15.83 -5.30
CA GLY A 251 -5.01 14.52 -4.68
C GLY A 251 -6.23 13.69 -5.12
N THR A 252 -6.82 13.97 -6.28
CA THR A 252 -8.04 13.31 -6.75
C THR A 252 -7.90 12.70 -8.15
N GLY A 253 -6.67 12.53 -8.65
CA GLY A 253 -6.40 12.00 -9.99
C GLY A 253 -7.00 10.61 -10.24
N VAL A 254 -6.96 9.70 -9.25
CA VAL A 254 -7.61 8.39 -9.32
C VAL A 254 -9.13 8.56 -9.51
N ALA A 255 -9.78 9.33 -8.64
CA ALA A 255 -11.22 9.57 -8.73
C ALA A 255 -11.63 10.25 -10.04
N ALA A 256 -10.82 11.21 -10.52
CA ALA A 256 -11.07 11.86 -11.81
C ALA A 256 -11.01 10.88 -12.98
N THR A 257 -10.10 9.91 -12.94
CA THR A 257 -9.97 8.86 -13.94
C THR A 257 -11.13 7.88 -13.89
N GLU A 258 -11.49 7.37 -12.71
CA GLU A 258 -12.61 6.45 -12.56
C GLU A 258 -13.93 7.09 -13.04
N LEU A 259 -14.22 8.33 -12.64
CA LEU A 259 -15.40 9.05 -13.11
C LEU A 259 -15.30 9.39 -14.61
N GLY A 260 -14.11 9.64 -15.16
CA GLY A 260 -13.90 9.85 -16.59
C GLY A 260 -14.17 8.58 -17.42
N LEU A 261 -13.84 7.40 -16.90
CA LEU A 261 -14.21 6.11 -17.50
C LEU A 261 -15.72 5.91 -17.50
N MET A 262 -16.41 6.21 -16.40
CA MET A 262 -17.87 6.20 -16.34
C MET A 262 -18.49 7.21 -17.32
N ALA A 263 -17.80 8.31 -17.62
CA ALA A 263 -18.20 9.34 -18.56
C ALA A 263 -17.96 8.99 -20.05
N GLY A 264 -17.41 7.80 -20.35
CA GLY A 264 -17.28 7.27 -21.70
C GLY A 264 -15.87 7.32 -22.28
N ALA A 265 -14.83 7.47 -21.45
CA ALA A 265 -13.45 7.30 -21.91
C ALA A 265 -13.12 5.82 -22.18
N ASP A 266 -12.23 5.58 -23.15
CA ASP A 266 -11.87 4.24 -23.64
C ASP A 266 -10.49 3.79 -23.18
N ARG A 267 -9.61 4.75 -22.84
CA ARG A 267 -8.18 4.55 -22.62
C ARG A 267 -7.66 5.41 -21.48
N VAL A 268 -6.61 4.94 -20.82
CA VAL A 268 -6.00 5.62 -19.68
C VAL A 268 -4.49 5.63 -19.80
N GLU A 269 -3.88 6.79 -19.63
CA GLU A 269 -2.45 6.98 -19.48
C GLU A 269 -2.09 7.31 -18.03
N GLY A 270 -1.00 6.74 -17.55
CA GLY A 270 -0.51 7.00 -16.20
C GLY A 270 0.84 6.32 -15.95
N THR A 271 1.26 6.33 -14.70
CA THR A 271 2.52 5.73 -14.27
C THR A 271 2.31 4.75 -13.14
N LEU A 272 3.28 3.87 -12.92
CA LEU A 272 3.34 3.07 -11.72
C LEU A 272 3.59 3.99 -10.51
N PHE A 273 2.81 3.78 -9.46
CA PHE A 273 2.89 4.54 -8.20
C PHE A 273 2.72 6.07 -8.34
N GLY A 274 2.20 6.54 -9.49
CA GLY A 274 1.83 7.93 -9.69
C GLY A 274 2.99 8.91 -9.90
N ASN A 275 4.18 8.44 -10.27
CA ASN A 275 5.31 9.33 -10.53
C ASN A 275 5.02 10.30 -11.69
N GLY A 276 5.45 11.55 -11.56
CA GLY A 276 5.28 12.56 -12.59
C GLY A 276 5.50 13.99 -12.11
N GLU A 277 5.29 14.93 -13.01
CA GLU A 277 5.44 16.35 -12.74
C GLU A 277 4.60 16.82 -11.54
N ARG A 278 5.14 17.76 -10.77
CA ARG A 278 4.52 18.40 -9.60
C ARG A 278 4.11 17.37 -8.53
N THR A 279 2.84 16.97 -8.52
CA THR A 279 2.24 16.01 -7.56
C THR A 279 2.10 14.60 -8.14
N GLY A 280 2.53 14.43 -9.40
CA GLY A 280 2.52 13.15 -10.10
C GLY A 280 1.40 12.98 -11.12
N ASN A 281 1.54 11.92 -11.90
CA ASN A 281 0.52 11.40 -12.82
C ASN A 281 -0.53 10.57 -12.08
N LEU A 282 -1.52 10.10 -12.80
CA LEU A 282 -2.38 9.01 -12.35
C LEU A 282 -1.54 7.81 -11.90
N ASP A 283 -1.86 7.25 -10.74
CA ASP A 283 -1.35 5.96 -10.31
C ASP A 283 -2.19 4.83 -10.93
N ILE A 284 -1.63 4.17 -11.96
CA ILE A 284 -2.30 3.05 -12.64
C ILE A 284 -2.47 1.85 -11.70
N VAL A 285 -1.52 1.59 -10.79
CA VAL A 285 -1.62 0.48 -9.84
C VAL A 285 -2.90 0.60 -9.01
N ILE A 286 -3.21 1.81 -8.53
CA ILE A 286 -4.41 2.04 -7.72
C ILE A 286 -5.68 1.79 -8.55
N VAL A 287 -5.78 2.38 -9.76
CA VAL A 287 -7.01 2.23 -10.57
C VAL A 287 -7.22 0.78 -10.98
N ALA A 288 -6.17 0.08 -11.40
CA ALA A 288 -6.25 -1.32 -11.80
C ALA A 288 -6.65 -2.24 -10.63
N LEU A 289 -6.06 -2.04 -9.44
CA LEU A 289 -6.40 -2.83 -8.25
C LEU A 289 -7.78 -2.46 -7.67
N ASN A 290 -8.22 -1.21 -7.81
CA ASN A 290 -9.60 -0.82 -7.51
C ASN A 290 -10.59 -1.63 -8.38
N MET A 291 -10.33 -1.74 -9.69
CA MET A 291 -11.14 -2.57 -10.60
C MET A 291 -11.13 -4.03 -10.18
N ASN A 292 -9.94 -4.60 -9.91
CA ASN A 292 -9.80 -5.99 -9.47
C ASN A 292 -10.58 -6.25 -8.17
N SER A 293 -10.58 -5.30 -7.21
CA SER A 293 -11.34 -5.40 -5.96
C SER A 293 -12.86 -5.40 -6.15
N HIS A 294 -13.33 -4.93 -7.30
CA HIS A 294 -14.72 -4.97 -7.75
C HIS A 294 -15.05 -6.16 -8.65
N GLY A 295 -14.11 -7.11 -8.80
CA GLY A 295 -14.29 -8.30 -9.66
C GLY A 295 -14.14 -8.02 -11.15
N ILE A 296 -13.56 -6.89 -11.53
CA ILE A 296 -13.30 -6.50 -12.91
C ILE A 296 -11.81 -6.74 -13.20
N ALA A 297 -11.50 -7.70 -14.07
CA ALA A 297 -10.12 -7.97 -14.43
C ALA A 297 -9.50 -6.77 -15.15
N SER A 298 -8.47 -6.17 -14.55
CA SER A 298 -7.76 -5.02 -15.14
C SER A 298 -6.92 -5.39 -16.37
N GLY A 299 -6.55 -6.67 -16.50
CA GLY A 299 -5.64 -7.14 -17.55
C GLY A 299 -4.16 -6.82 -17.28
N LEU A 300 -3.84 -6.21 -16.14
CA LEU A 300 -2.48 -5.96 -15.67
C LEU A 300 -2.15 -6.90 -14.50
N ASP A 301 -0.97 -7.48 -14.50
CA ASP A 301 -0.50 -8.42 -13.49
C ASP A 301 0.30 -7.70 -12.40
N PHE A 302 -0.31 -7.55 -11.22
CA PHE A 302 0.31 -7.03 -10.01
C PHE A 302 0.50 -8.12 -8.94
N SER A 303 0.52 -9.40 -9.32
CA SER A 303 0.67 -10.52 -8.39
C SER A 303 2.00 -10.52 -7.62
N ASN A 304 2.99 -9.73 -8.05
CA ASN A 304 4.25 -9.52 -7.35
C ASN A 304 4.58 -8.02 -7.18
N LEU A 305 3.70 -7.31 -6.49
CA LEU A 305 3.80 -5.86 -6.32
C LEU A 305 5.08 -5.43 -5.57
N SER A 306 5.60 -6.29 -4.68
CA SER A 306 6.85 -6.01 -3.96
C SER A 306 8.06 -5.95 -4.88
N GLN A 307 8.16 -6.87 -5.87
CA GLN A 307 9.23 -6.84 -6.86
C GLN A 307 9.11 -5.64 -7.81
N LEU A 308 7.88 -5.33 -8.23
CA LEU A 308 7.63 -4.14 -9.07
C LEU A 308 8.08 -2.86 -8.37
N ARG A 309 7.75 -2.73 -7.07
CA ARG A 309 8.20 -1.61 -6.24
C ARG A 309 9.73 -1.54 -6.16
N GLU A 310 10.41 -2.67 -5.94
CA GLU A 310 11.87 -2.72 -5.86
C GLU A 310 12.54 -2.22 -7.17
N ILE A 311 12.07 -2.70 -8.32
CA ILE A 311 12.57 -2.27 -9.63
C ILE A 311 12.30 -0.77 -9.82
N TYR A 312 11.07 -0.32 -9.54
CA TYR A 312 10.70 1.08 -9.63
C TYR A 312 11.59 1.98 -8.75
N GLU A 313 11.72 1.68 -7.45
CA GLU A 313 12.53 2.49 -6.51
C GLU A 313 14.01 2.53 -6.92
N ARG A 314 14.55 1.44 -7.45
CA ARG A 314 15.93 1.36 -7.91
C ARG A 314 16.17 2.15 -9.20
N THR A 315 15.30 2.03 -10.18
CA THR A 315 15.47 2.68 -11.50
C THR A 315 15.12 4.18 -11.46
N THR A 316 14.13 4.56 -10.66
CA THR A 316 13.69 5.96 -10.53
C THR A 316 14.38 6.72 -9.40
N ARG A 317 14.94 6.03 -8.41
CA ARG A 317 15.46 6.60 -7.14
C ARG A 317 14.37 7.32 -6.32
N MET A 318 13.10 7.03 -6.62
CA MET A 318 11.95 7.54 -5.88
C MET A 318 11.44 6.47 -4.94
N THR A 319 11.05 6.84 -3.72
CA THR A 319 10.48 5.91 -2.72
C THR A 319 8.97 5.89 -2.83
N VAL A 320 8.38 4.71 -2.80
CA VAL A 320 6.92 4.55 -2.67
C VAL A 320 6.54 4.87 -1.22
N PRO A 321 5.61 5.81 -0.98
CA PRO A 321 5.20 6.17 0.38
C PRO A 321 4.67 4.98 1.19
N ASP A 322 4.97 4.92 2.49
CA ASP A 322 4.55 3.82 3.37
C ASP A 322 3.03 3.58 3.39
N ARG A 323 2.23 4.59 3.08
CA ARG A 323 0.77 4.52 3.04
C ARG A 323 0.20 4.65 1.63
N GLN A 324 1.02 4.43 0.60
CA GLN A 324 0.54 4.33 -0.78
C GLN A 324 -0.47 3.18 -0.87
N PRO A 325 -1.68 3.40 -1.39
CA PRO A 325 -2.67 2.33 -1.51
C PRO A 325 -2.08 1.08 -2.19
N TYR A 326 -2.36 -0.09 -1.62
CA TYR A 326 -1.86 -1.41 -2.03
C TYR A 326 -0.34 -1.63 -1.93
N ALA A 327 0.48 -0.64 -2.25
CA ALA A 327 1.93 -0.78 -2.42
C ALA A 327 2.75 -0.39 -1.18
N GLY A 328 2.24 0.50 -0.34
CA GLY A 328 2.96 1.02 0.82
C GLY A 328 3.23 -0.04 1.89
N GLU A 329 4.29 0.13 2.65
CA GLU A 329 4.76 -0.83 3.66
C GLU A 329 3.72 -1.05 4.77
N LEU A 330 2.96 -0.01 5.11
CA LEU A 330 2.04 0.00 6.24
C LEU A 330 0.57 -0.28 5.86
N VAL A 331 0.26 -0.55 4.58
CA VAL A 331 -1.14 -0.66 4.14
C VAL A 331 -1.82 -1.95 4.57
N PHE A 332 -1.06 -3.04 4.75
CA PHE A 332 -1.56 -4.31 5.26
C PHE A 332 -1.17 -4.55 6.73
N THR A 333 -0.93 -3.48 7.47
CA THR A 333 -0.57 -3.50 8.89
C THR A 333 -1.70 -2.89 9.71
N ALA A 334 -2.17 -3.58 10.73
CA ALA A 334 -3.12 -3.03 11.67
C ALA A 334 -2.43 -2.71 13.01
N PHE A 335 -2.59 -1.49 13.49
CA PHE A 335 -2.04 -1.03 14.78
C PHE A 335 -3.05 -1.14 15.92
N SER A 336 -4.34 -1.04 15.62
CA SER A 336 -5.41 -1.18 16.61
C SER A 336 -5.70 -2.65 16.92
N GLY A 337 -5.70 -3.03 18.19
CA GLY A 337 -6.00 -4.40 18.60
C GLY A 337 -7.40 -4.89 18.19
N SER A 338 -8.39 -3.99 18.10
CA SER A 338 -9.72 -4.34 17.60
C SER A 338 -9.71 -4.64 16.09
N HIS A 339 -8.89 -3.93 15.30
CA HIS A 339 -8.72 -4.23 13.88
C HIS A 339 -8.00 -5.56 13.68
N GLN A 340 -6.93 -5.83 14.43
CA GLN A 340 -6.19 -7.09 14.39
C GLN A 340 -7.08 -8.28 14.71
N ASP A 341 -7.88 -8.21 15.78
CA ASP A 341 -8.83 -9.26 16.15
C ASP A 341 -9.89 -9.50 15.06
N ALA A 342 -10.41 -8.42 14.46
CA ALA A 342 -11.38 -8.53 13.37
C ALA A 342 -10.77 -9.14 12.10
N ILE A 343 -9.55 -8.75 11.72
CA ILE A 343 -8.83 -9.30 10.57
C ILE A 343 -8.55 -10.79 10.80
N LYS A 344 -8.01 -11.16 11.98
CA LYS A 344 -7.79 -12.57 12.34
C LYS A 344 -9.07 -13.40 12.21
N LYS A 345 -10.18 -12.93 12.79
CA LYS A 345 -11.49 -13.60 12.68
C LYS A 345 -11.97 -13.70 11.24
N GLY A 346 -11.68 -12.69 10.43
CA GLY A 346 -11.97 -12.68 8.98
C GLY A 346 -11.24 -13.80 8.26
N PHE A 347 -9.92 -13.92 8.44
CA PHE A 347 -9.13 -15.03 7.88
C PHE A 347 -9.55 -16.40 8.42
N ASP A 348 -9.78 -16.53 9.74
CA ASP A 348 -10.27 -17.78 10.36
C ASP A 348 -11.64 -18.20 9.78
N ARG A 349 -12.51 -17.24 9.45
CA ARG A 349 -13.81 -17.50 8.84
C ARG A 349 -13.63 -17.93 7.38
N ARG A 350 -12.82 -17.22 6.59
CA ARG A 350 -12.53 -17.55 5.19
C ARG A 350 -11.94 -18.95 5.05
N ALA A 351 -11.00 -19.33 5.94
CA ALA A 351 -10.42 -20.68 5.94
C ALA A 351 -11.47 -21.79 6.16
N LYS A 352 -12.62 -21.49 6.78
CA LYS A 352 -13.73 -22.43 6.97
C LYS A 352 -14.72 -22.42 5.82
N ASP A 353 -14.98 -21.24 5.25
CA ASP A 353 -15.98 -21.06 4.20
C ASP A 353 -15.45 -21.47 2.80
N GLY A 354 -14.11 -21.54 2.63
CA GLY A 354 -13.44 -21.91 1.38
C GLY A 354 -13.23 -20.74 0.42
N ASP A 355 -12.51 -21.00 -0.68
CA ASP A 355 -12.11 -19.96 -1.65
C ASP A 355 -13.23 -19.55 -2.61
N ASP A 356 -14.33 -20.32 -2.69
CA ASP A 356 -15.48 -20.02 -3.55
C ASP A 356 -16.37 -18.88 -3.04
N VAL A 357 -16.07 -18.32 -1.87
CA VAL A 357 -16.82 -17.23 -1.26
C VAL A 357 -16.17 -15.88 -1.58
N GLN A 358 -16.98 -14.86 -1.87
CA GLN A 358 -16.50 -13.50 -2.09
C GLN A 358 -15.57 -13.05 -0.94
N TRP A 359 -14.57 -12.21 -1.29
CA TRP A 359 -13.67 -11.61 -0.31
C TRP A 359 -14.45 -10.85 0.78
N GLY A 360 -14.13 -11.10 2.02
CA GLY A 360 -14.89 -10.56 3.16
C GLY A 360 -14.09 -10.47 4.45
N VAL A 361 -12.79 -10.15 4.37
CA VAL A 361 -11.98 -9.90 5.57
C VAL A 361 -12.12 -8.42 5.96
N PRO A 362 -12.57 -8.14 7.21
CA PRO A 362 -12.72 -6.75 7.67
C PRO A 362 -11.42 -5.95 7.52
N TYR A 363 -11.53 -4.67 7.14
CA TYR A 363 -10.44 -3.72 6.95
C TYR A 363 -9.48 -4.01 5.78
N LEU A 364 -9.64 -5.10 5.04
CA LEU A 364 -8.86 -5.43 3.86
C LEU A 364 -9.76 -5.43 2.63
N THR A 365 -9.51 -4.53 1.68
CA THR A 365 -10.29 -4.41 0.44
C THR A 365 -9.99 -5.51 -0.57
N ILE A 366 -8.79 -6.10 -0.49
CA ILE A 366 -8.34 -7.24 -1.30
C ILE A 366 -7.58 -8.23 -0.43
N ASP A 367 -7.36 -9.44 -0.93
CA ASP A 367 -6.43 -10.39 -0.33
C ASP A 367 -4.98 -9.93 -0.62
N PRO A 368 -4.15 -9.67 0.41
CA PRO A 368 -2.75 -9.31 0.20
C PRO A 368 -1.96 -10.34 -0.62
N VAL A 369 -2.33 -11.63 -0.52
CA VAL A 369 -1.66 -12.73 -1.24
C VAL A 369 -1.82 -12.58 -2.76
N ASP A 370 -2.94 -12.06 -3.24
CA ASP A 370 -3.20 -11.87 -4.67
C ASP A 370 -2.25 -10.86 -5.33
N ILE A 371 -1.59 -10.02 -4.53
CA ILE A 371 -0.60 -9.04 -5.00
C ILE A 371 0.81 -9.34 -4.48
N GLY A 372 1.08 -10.60 -4.08
CA GLY A 372 2.39 -11.06 -3.61
C GLY A 372 2.81 -10.46 -2.27
N ARG A 373 1.83 -10.08 -1.43
CA ARG A 373 2.06 -9.56 -0.08
C ARG A 373 1.44 -10.48 0.97
N SER A 374 1.85 -10.30 2.20
CA SER A 374 1.25 -10.94 3.35
C SER A 374 0.58 -9.91 4.25
N TYR A 375 -0.49 -10.31 4.94
CA TYR A 375 -0.93 -9.55 6.09
C TYR A 375 0.13 -9.73 7.18
N GLU A 376 0.96 -8.74 7.34
CA GLU A 376 1.89 -8.68 8.43
C GLU A 376 1.19 -8.04 9.62
N SER A 377 0.89 -8.87 10.61
CA SER A 377 0.65 -8.36 11.94
C SER A 377 1.98 -7.85 12.52
N ILE A 378 2.53 -6.79 11.97
CA ILE A 378 3.56 -6.03 12.67
C ILE A 378 2.81 -5.35 13.81
N VAL A 379 2.73 -6.05 14.91
CA VAL A 379 2.25 -5.48 16.16
C VAL A 379 3.36 -4.56 16.67
N ARG A 380 3.42 -3.36 16.12
CA ARG A 380 4.21 -2.28 16.73
C ARG A 380 3.41 -1.78 17.92
N ILE A 381 3.99 -1.90 19.10
CA ILE A 381 3.34 -1.44 20.33
C ILE A 381 3.71 0.01 20.56
N ASN A 382 2.71 0.87 20.39
CA ASN A 382 2.74 2.26 20.82
C ASN A 382 1.63 2.50 21.85
N SER A 383 1.62 3.66 22.47
CA SER A 383 0.62 4.08 23.48
C SER A 383 -0.84 3.99 23.02
N GLN A 384 -1.09 3.89 21.72
CA GLN A 384 -2.42 3.79 21.10
C GLN A 384 -2.83 2.35 20.78
N SER A 385 -1.93 1.38 20.94
CA SER A 385 -2.19 -0.04 20.65
C SER A 385 -3.08 -0.66 21.72
N GLY A 386 -4.11 -1.42 21.33
CA GLY A 386 -5.04 -2.04 22.29
C GLY A 386 -4.41 -3.23 23.05
N LYS A 387 -4.99 -3.56 24.22
CA LYS A 387 -4.52 -4.59 25.17
C LYS A 387 -4.27 -5.98 24.56
N GLY A 388 -4.81 -6.28 23.38
CA GLY A 388 -4.62 -7.55 22.67
C GLY A 388 -3.30 -7.67 21.90
N GLY A 389 -2.66 -6.55 21.55
CA GLY A 389 -1.44 -6.54 20.74
C GLY A 389 -0.24 -7.15 21.45
N VAL A 390 -0.01 -6.75 22.71
CA VAL A 390 1.08 -7.31 23.55
C VAL A 390 0.94 -8.81 23.73
N ALA A 391 -0.26 -9.28 24.09
CA ALA A 391 -0.53 -10.69 24.29
C ALA A 391 -0.32 -11.53 23.01
N TYR A 392 -0.67 -10.96 21.85
CA TYR A 392 -0.44 -11.62 20.56
C TYR A 392 1.05 -11.79 20.25
N ILE A 393 1.88 -10.75 20.45
CA ILE A 393 3.34 -10.83 20.27
C ILE A 393 3.92 -11.89 21.21
N LEU A 394 3.54 -11.86 22.48
CA LEU A 394 4.06 -12.79 23.46
C LEU A 394 3.68 -14.24 23.13
N ASP A 395 2.47 -14.49 22.61
CA ASP A 395 2.05 -15.81 22.15
C ASP A 395 2.81 -16.25 20.89
N LYS A 396 2.80 -15.45 19.83
CA LYS A 396 3.29 -15.86 18.51
C LYS A 396 4.82 -15.86 18.38
N ASP A 397 5.47 -14.84 18.93
CA ASP A 397 6.90 -14.64 18.71
C ASP A 397 7.74 -15.18 19.86
N HIS A 398 7.19 -15.19 21.10
CA HIS A 398 7.89 -15.63 22.29
C HIS A 398 7.34 -16.94 22.89
N GLY A 399 6.17 -17.40 22.46
CA GLY A 399 5.55 -18.65 22.90
C GLY A 399 4.84 -18.58 24.25
N PHE A 400 4.49 -17.37 24.72
CA PHE A 400 3.79 -17.14 25.99
C PHE A 400 2.28 -16.92 25.78
N ASP A 401 1.47 -17.99 25.90
CA ASP A 401 0.00 -17.91 25.85
C ASP A 401 -0.55 -17.43 27.21
N LEU A 402 -0.61 -16.11 27.38
CA LEU A 402 -1.05 -15.46 28.61
C LEU A 402 -2.53 -15.72 28.92
N PRO A 403 -2.91 -15.96 30.21
CA PRO A 403 -4.31 -15.92 30.60
C PRO A 403 -4.97 -14.59 30.22
N LYS A 404 -6.20 -14.63 29.67
CA LYS A 404 -6.92 -13.41 29.22
C LYS A 404 -7.05 -12.35 30.32
N THR A 405 -7.16 -12.76 31.57
CA THR A 405 -7.25 -11.89 32.74
C THR A 405 -5.91 -11.25 33.13
N MET A 406 -4.78 -11.77 32.61
CA MET A 406 -3.44 -11.17 32.76
C MET A 406 -3.15 -10.09 31.71
N HIS A 407 -3.80 -10.15 30.52
CA HIS A 407 -3.57 -9.20 29.41
C HIS A 407 -3.64 -7.72 29.83
N PRO A 408 -4.60 -7.27 30.67
CA PRO A 408 -4.66 -5.86 31.08
C PRO A 408 -3.46 -5.39 31.89
N GLN A 409 -2.93 -6.25 32.76
CA GLN A 409 -1.79 -5.93 33.61
C GLN A 409 -0.51 -5.82 32.77
N VAL A 410 -0.23 -6.84 31.94
CA VAL A 410 0.95 -6.86 31.08
C VAL A 410 0.87 -5.76 30.01
N GLY A 411 -0.26 -5.62 29.36
CA GLY A 411 -0.48 -4.58 28.35
C GLY A 411 -0.24 -3.18 28.89
N LYS A 412 -0.81 -2.86 30.05
CA LYS A 412 -0.60 -1.54 30.66
C LYS A 412 0.88 -1.26 30.90
N ARG A 413 1.61 -2.19 31.54
CA ARG A 413 3.02 -1.97 31.88
C ARG A 413 3.91 -1.80 30.65
N ILE A 414 3.67 -2.61 29.61
CA ILE A 414 4.42 -2.50 28.34
C ILE A 414 4.11 -1.16 27.64
N TYR A 415 2.88 -0.67 27.69
CA TYR A 415 2.52 0.66 27.16
C TYR A 415 3.16 1.79 27.94
N ASP A 416 3.14 1.69 29.28
CA ASP A 416 3.79 2.69 30.14
C ASP A 416 5.29 2.80 29.80
N LEU A 417 5.97 1.66 29.53
CA LEU A 417 7.37 1.66 29.08
C LEU A 417 7.56 2.30 27.71
N ALA A 418 6.68 2.04 26.73
CA ALA A 418 6.73 2.69 25.42
C ALA A 418 6.54 4.21 25.53
N ASP A 419 5.65 4.66 26.43
CA ASP A 419 5.44 6.10 26.71
C ASP A 419 6.63 6.72 27.43
N GLU A 420 7.24 6.03 28.40
CA GLU A 420 8.44 6.47 29.11
C GLU A 420 9.63 6.66 28.14
N GLU A 421 9.75 5.78 27.13
CA GLU A 421 10.81 5.87 26.10
C GLU A 421 10.43 6.82 24.94
N GLY A 422 9.18 7.24 24.82
CA GLY A 422 8.70 8.14 23.77
C GLY A 422 8.76 7.53 22.35
N ARG A 423 8.79 6.19 22.24
CA ARG A 423 8.90 5.46 20.98
C ARG A 423 8.15 4.13 21.02
N GLU A 424 7.99 3.54 19.85
CA GLU A 424 7.49 2.17 19.71
C GLU A 424 8.52 1.13 20.20
N LEU A 425 8.03 0.07 20.82
CA LEU A 425 8.83 -1.10 21.19
C LEU A 425 8.78 -2.15 20.07
N SER A 426 9.92 -2.68 19.69
CA SER A 426 10.03 -3.81 18.77
C SER A 426 9.51 -5.10 19.43
N VAL A 427 9.22 -6.13 18.61
CA VAL A 427 8.83 -7.47 19.07
C VAL A 427 9.82 -8.03 20.10
N ILE A 428 11.12 -7.86 19.86
CA ILE A 428 12.19 -8.31 20.78
C ILE A 428 12.12 -7.55 22.10
N GLU A 429 11.94 -6.23 22.06
CA GLU A 429 11.87 -5.38 23.27
C GLU A 429 10.63 -5.68 24.10
N VAL A 430 9.50 -6.02 23.47
CA VAL A 430 8.29 -6.47 24.16
C VAL A 430 8.55 -7.76 24.95
N GLY A 431 9.21 -8.75 24.34
CA GLY A 431 9.61 -9.98 25.01
C GLY A 431 10.54 -9.71 26.19
N GLN A 432 11.59 -8.91 25.97
CA GLN A 432 12.54 -8.52 27.02
C GLN A 432 11.88 -7.76 28.18
N ALA A 433 10.93 -6.86 27.85
CA ALA A 433 10.17 -6.13 28.86
C ALA A 433 9.28 -7.08 29.67
N PHE A 434 8.60 -8.02 29.01
CA PHE A 434 7.80 -9.04 29.71
C PHE A 434 8.67 -9.93 30.61
N GLU A 435 9.82 -10.39 30.12
CA GLU A 435 10.76 -11.18 30.90
C GLU A 435 11.24 -10.43 32.14
N ARG A 436 11.62 -9.18 31.98
CA ARG A 436 12.12 -8.35 33.09
C ARG A 436 11.05 -8.03 34.14
N GLU A 437 9.82 -7.73 33.70
CA GLU A 437 8.77 -7.19 34.57
C GLU A 437 7.85 -8.28 35.15
N PHE A 438 7.72 -9.45 34.52
CA PHE A 438 6.71 -10.46 34.87
C PHE A 438 7.21 -11.89 34.98
N LEU A 439 8.45 -12.20 34.49
CA LEU A 439 8.93 -13.58 34.41
C LEU A 439 10.00 -13.84 35.45
N ASN A 440 9.79 -14.83 36.32
CA ASN A 440 10.75 -15.24 37.35
C ASN A 440 11.29 -14.05 38.20
N VAL A 441 10.44 -13.06 38.47
CA VAL A 441 10.86 -11.86 39.23
C VAL A 441 11.14 -12.26 40.69
N GLU A 442 12.37 -12.06 41.13
CA GLU A 442 12.86 -12.33 42.46
C GLU A 442 13.48 -11.03 43.03
N THR A 443 12.79 -10.37 43.95
CA THR A 443 13.22 -9.11 44.55
C THR A 443 13.37 -9.21 46.07
N GLU A 444 12.27 -9.39 46.80
CA GLU A 444 12.27 -9.55 48.25
C GLU A 444 12.43 -11.03 48.65
N LEU A 445 11.73 -11.93 47.93
CA LEU A 445 11.78 -13.39 48.11
C LEU A 445 12.51 -14.04 46.92
N VAL A 446 13.61 -14.70 47.19
CA VAL A 446 14.44 -15.42 46.18
C VAL A 446 14.37 -16.91 46.50
N LEU A 447 14.05 -17.74 45.50
CA LEU A 447 14.02 -19.20 45.62
C LEU A 447 15.40 -19.77 45.24
N GLU A 448 16.18 -20.22 46.23
CA GLU A 448 17.53 -20.75 45.99
C GLU A 448 17.50 -22.23 45.61
N ASP A 449 16.62 -23.02 46.26
CA ASP A 449 16.52 -24.47 46.06
C ASP A 449 15.10 -24.97 46.40
N TYR A 450 14.67 -26.03 45.74
CA TYR A 450 13.34 -26.59 45.94
C TYR A 450 13.33 -28.10 45.70
N GLU A 451 13.09 -28.88 46.77
CA GLU A 451 12.97 -30.32 46.71
C GLU A 451 11.52 -30.76 46.97
N LEU A 452 11.06 -31.74 46.19
CA LEU A 452 9.75 -32.36 46.33
C LEU A 452 9.85 -33.79 46.82
N ASP A 453 9.04 -34.11 47.83
CA ASP A 453 8.81 -35.48 48.26
C ASP A 453 7.38 -35.92 47.93
N HIS A 454 7.24 -36.70 46.87
CA HIS A 454 5.97 -37.22 46.38
C HIS A 454 5.38 -38.32 47.25
N HIS A 455 6.07 -38.74 48.31
CA HIS A 455 5.67 -39.80 49.22
C HIS A 455 5.52 -39.33 50.68
N ALA A 456 5.45 -38.02 50.91
CA ALA A 456 5.46 -37.43 52.24
C ALA A 456 4.19 -37.67 53.09
N GLY A 457 3.09 -38.19 52.52
CA GLY A 457 1.81 -38.39 53.22
C GLY A 457 1.09 -39.71 52.95
N GLU A 458 0.25 -40.15 53.91
CA GLU A 458 -0.51 -41.38 53.76
C GLU A 458 -1.62 -41.37 52.68
N ARG A 459 -1.92 -40.22 52.06
CA ARG A 459 -2.98 -40.03 51.06
C ARG A 459 -2.50 -39.46 49.71
N GLY A 460 -1.17 -39.49 49.41
CA GLY A 460 -0.62 -38.94 48.18
C GLY A 460 -0.39 -37.42 48.26
N ASP A 461 -0.28 -36.87 49.45
CA ASP A 461 0.15 -35.49 49.64
C ASP A 461 1.63 -35.33 49.27
N VAL A 462 1.96 -34.19 48.70
CA VAL A 462 3.33 -33.81 48.30
C VAL A 462 3.94 -32.94 49.39
N GLY A 463 5.15 -33.33 49.86
CA GLY A 463 5.98 -32.51 50.74
C GLY A 463 6.89 -31.59 49.92
N CYS A 464 7.16 -30.40 50.41
CA CYS A 464 8.20 -29.54 49.87
C CYS A 464 9.22 -29.10 50.91
N LEU A 465 10.47 -29.01 50.48
CA LEU A 465 11.58 -28.38 51.21
C LEU A 465 12.12 -27.26 50.30
N ALA A 466 11.88 -26.02 50.69
CA ALA A 466 12.31 -24.87 49.92
C ALA A 466 13.38 -24.06 50.70
N LYS A 467 14.50 -23.81 50.06
CA LYS A 467 15.50 -22.89 50.57
C LYS A 467 15.28 -21.53 49.90
N VAL A 468 15.01 -20.52 50.70
CA VAL A 468 14.69 -19.17 50.19
C VAL A 468 15.51 -18.13 50.93
N THR A 469 15.79 -17.01 50.25
CA THR A 469 16.34 -15.79 50.90
C THR A 469 15.26 -14.72 50.88
N ARG A 470 15.08 -14.05 52.05
CA ARG A 470 14.19 -12.89 52.18
C ARG A 470 14.90 -11.79 52.99
N GLY A 471 14.96 -10.60 52.45
CA GLY A 471 15.62 -9.44 53.09
C GLY A 471 17.11 -9.69 53.44
N GLY A 472 17.78 -10.57 52.71
CA GLY A 472 19.19 -10.94 52.92
C GLY A 472 19.42 -12.09 53.94
N GLU A 473 18.35 -12.65 54.53
CA GLU A 473 18.42 -13.78 55.43
C GLU A 473 17.91 -15.06 54.75
N SER A 474 18.61 -16.19 54.95
CA SER A 474 18.22 -17.49 54.38
C SER A 474 17.30 -18.25 55.32
N PHE A 475 16.27 -18.86 54.75
CA PHE A 475 15.25 -19.67 55.46
C PHE A 475 15.09 -21.00 54.77
N VAL A 476 14.74 -22.03 55.57
CA VAL A 476 14.34 -23.34 55.06
C VAL A 476 12.88 -23.54 55.39
N LEU A 477 12.04 -23.53 54.36
CA LEU A 477 10.60 -23.66 54.47
C LEU A 477 10.18 -25.13 54.25
N LYS A 478 9.20 -25.61 55.06
CA LYS A 478 8.63 -26.95 54.91
C LYS A 478 7.12 -26.88 54.85
N GLY A 479 6.56 -27.47 53.81
CA GLY A 479 5.11 -27.52 53.62
C GLY A 479 4.65 -28.88 53.14
N MET A 480 3.36 -29.17 53.27
CA MET A 480 2.67 -30.33 52.71
C MET A 480 1.38 -29.85 52.06
N GLY A 481 1.02 -30.44 50.93
CA GLY A 481 -0.18 -30.11 50.21
C GLY A 481 -0.55 -31.15 49.14
N ASN A 482 -1.65 -30.94 48.44
CA ASN A 482 -2.13 -31.82 47.38
C ASN A 482 -1.35 -31.69 46.05
N GLY A 483 -0.29 -30.88 46.02
CA GLY A 483 0.60 -30.68 44.91
C GLY A 483 1.69 -29.64 45.23
N PRO A 484 2.70 -29.47 44.36
CA PRO A 484 3.88 -28.65 44.61
C PRO A 484 3.57 -27.20 45.01
N ILE A 485 2.68 -26.54 44.28
CA ILE A 485 2.26 -25.14 44.54
C ILE A 485 1.56 -25.04 45.89
N ASN A 486 0.61 -25.94 46.17
CA ASN A 486 -0.13 -25.94 47.44
C ASN A 486 0.80 -26.22 48.64
N ALA A 487 1.75 -27.14 48.50
CA ALA A 487 2.75 -27.41 49.52
C ALA A 487 3.61 -26.15 49.82
N PHE A 488 4.02 -25.41 48.81
CA PHE A 488 4.78 -24.18 48.99
C PHE A 488 3.94 -23.03 49.60
N VAL A 489 2.67 -22.89 49.21
CA VAL A 489 1.72 -21.95 49.84
C VAL A 489 1.60 -22.23 51.33
N HIS A 490 1.47 -23.50 51.72
CA HIS A 490 1.42 -23.88 53.15
C HIS A 490 2.76 -23.68 53.86
N ALA A 491 3.89 -23.78 53.16
CA ALA A 491 5.22 -23.47 53.71
C ALA A 491 5.35 -21.96 54.00
N LEU A 492 4.86 -21.10 53.11
CA LEU A 492 4.80 -19.64 53.31
C LEU A 492 3.83 -19.28 54.46
N ASP A 493 2.70 -19.95 54.57
CA ASP A 493 1.69 -19.74 55.63
C ASP A 493 2.29 -20.01 57.02
N LYS A 494 3.05 -21.09 57.16
CA LYS A 494 3.73 -21.44 58.43
C LYS A 494 4.75 -20.40 58.88
N GLN A 495 5.31 -19.63 57.96
CA GLN A 495 6.22 -18.52 58.26
C GLN A 495 5.49 -17.19 58.51
N GLY A 496 4.15 -17.17 58.35
CA GLY A 496 3.38 -15.93 58.44
C GLY A 496 3.55 -14.99 57.23
N TRP A 497 3.96 -15.55 56.07
CA TRP A 497 4.19 -14.78 54.84
C TRP A 497 3.04 -14.89 53.85
N LYS A 498 1.93 -15.49 54.22
CA LYS A 498 0.73 -15.66 53.40
C LYS A 498 -0.31 -14.62 53.81
N ASP A 499 -0.36 -13.54 53.08
CA ASP A 499 -1.36 -12.47 53.14
C ASP A 499 -2.13 -12.35 51.81
N PHE A 500 -2.29 -13.49 51.14
CA PHE A 500 -2.90 -13.62 49.83
C PHE A 500 -3.72 -14.89 49.67
N THR A 501 -4.59 -14.89 48.66
CA THR A 501 -5.29 -16.09 48.15
C THR A 501 -4.85 -16.34 46.72
N LEU A 502 -4.43 -17.56 46.38
CA LEU A 502 -4.21 -17.97 44.99
C LEU A 502 -5.57 -18.20 44.33
N THR A 503 -5.86 -17.43 43.26
CA THR A 503 -7.18 -17.39 42.62
C THR A 503 -7.21 -18.02 41.22
N ASP A 504 -6.07 -18.12 40.52
CA ASP A 504 -5.98 -18.80 39.22
C ASP A 504 -4.57 -19.35 39.02
N TYR A 505 -4.47 -20.46 38.26
CA TYR A 505 -3.23 -21.10 37.84
C TYR A 505 -3.39 -21.69 36.46
N ARG A 506 -2.43 -21.46 35.59
CA ARG A 506 -2.33 -22.04 34.25
C ARG A 506 -0.90 -22.36 33.89
N SER A 507 -0.73 -23.37 33.02
CA SER A 507 0.59 -23.72 32.48
C SER A 507 0.48 -24.33 31.09
N HIS A 508 1.55 -24.15 30.30
CA HIS A 508 1.70 -24.74 28.96
C HIS A 508 3.18 -24.88 28.58
N ALA A 509 3.50 -25.60 27.52
CA ALA A 509 4.86 -25.64 26.96
C ALA A 509 5.16 -24.37 26.14
N VAL A 510 6.31 -23.72 26.36
CA VAL A 510 6.70 -22.46 25.68
C VAL A 510 6.97 -22.66 24.19
N ARG A 511 7.36 -23.84 23.77
CA ARG A 511 7.54 -24.25 22.35
C ARG A 511 7.30 -25.75 22.25
N GLY A 512 7.04 -26.27 21.04
CA GLY A 512 6.84 -27.71 20.84
C GLY A 512 8.16 -28.51 20.91
N GLY A 513 8.08 -29.75 21.41
CA GLY A 513 9.21 -30.69 21.45
C GLY A 513 9.45 -31.29 22.86
N SER A 514 10.16 -32.41 22.94
CA SER A 514 10.44 -33.12 24.19
C SER A 514 11.42 -32.40 25.14
N GLY A 515 12.05 -31.32 24.72
CA GLY A 515 12.94 -30.49 25.51
C GLY A 515 12.40 -29.06 25.71
N ALA A 516 11.09 -28.87 25.56
CA ALA A 516 10.46 -27.54 25.70
C ALA A 516 10.36 -27.17 27.19
N ASP A 517 10.70 -25.92 27.51
CA ASP A 517 10.44 -25.35 28.82
C ASP A 517 8.93 -25.19 29.05
N ALA A 518 8.50 -25.26 30.30
CA ALA A 518 7.13 -24.99 30.72
C ALA A 518 7.01 -23.53 31.21
N ALA A 519 5.97 -22.84 30.75
CA ALA A 519 5.53 -21.61 31.36
C ALA A 519 4.34 -21.84 32.29
N ALA A 520 4.34 -21.13 33.40
CA ALA A 520 3.24 -21.13 34.36
C ALA A 520 2.86 -19.71 34.75
N TYR A 521 1.60 -19.49 35.04
CA TYR A 521 1.03 -18.21 35.45
C TYR A 521 0.23 -18.39 36.73
N VAL A 522 0.49 -17.56 37.71
CA VAL A 522 -0.18 -17.59 39.01
C VAL A 522 -0.83 -16.24 39.27
N GLN A 523 -2.11 -16.26 39.64
CA GLN A 523 -2.83 -15.09 40.10
C GLN A 523 -2.95 -15.12 41.61
N LEU A 524 -2.49 -14.08 42.26
CA LEU A 524 -2.68 -13.82 43.68
C LEU A 524 -3.64 -12.66 43.91
N ARG A 525 -4.50 -12.81 44.91
CA ARG A 525 -5.35 -11.74 45.41
C ARG A 525 -4.99 -11.45 46.88
N LYS A 526 -4.61 -10.21 47.14
CA LYS A 526 -4.34 -9.69 48.47
C LYS A 526 -5.65 -9.54 49.28
N ASP A 527 -5.59 -9.57 50.59
CA ASP A 527 -6.76 -9.38 51.44
C ASP A 527 -7.40 -7.98 51.23
N SER A 528 -6.62 -6.99 50.78
CA SER A 528 -7.10 -5.68 50.33
C SER A 528 -7.95 -5.70 49.05
N GLY A 529 -8.00 -6.81 48.32
CA GLY A 529 -8.72 -6.99 47.07
C GLY A 529 -7.87 -6.79 45.82
N GLU A 530 -6.61 -6.40 45.93
CA GLU A 530 -5.66 -6.23 44.84
C GLU A 530 -5.31 -7.59 44.21
N ILE A 531 -5.24 -7.62 42.86
CA ILE A 531 -4.99 -8.83 42.08
C ILE A 531 -3.72 -8.65 41.26
N ILE A 532 -2.80 -9.59 41.34
CA ILE A 532 -1.54 -9.59 40.61
C ILE A 532 -1.31 -10.95 39.93
N TRP A 533 -0.80 -10.91 38.72
CA TRP A 533 -0.27 -12.05 38.01
C TRP A 533 1.25 -12.08 38.03
N GLY A 534 1.84 -13.24 38.21
CA GLY A 534 3.26 -13.53 37.98
C GLY A 534 3.43 -14.71 37.06
N ALA A 535 4.52 -14.75 36.33
CA ALA A 535 4.88 -15.83 35.42
C ALA A 535 6.18 -16.51 35.84
N GLY A 536 6.28 -17.80 35.54
CA GLY A 536 7.49 -18.59 35.80
C GLY A 536 7.79 -19.51 34.63
N VAL A 537 9.05 -19.67 34.30
CA VAL A 537 9.53 -20.61 33.27
C VAL A 537 10.60 -21.51 33.88
N ASP A 538 10.48 -22.78 33.58
CA ASP A 538 11.45 -23.82 33.95
C ASP A 538 11.30 -25.03 33.03
N SER A 539 12.33 -25.90 32.97
CA SER A 539 12.28 -27.18 32.28
C SER A 539 11.31 -28.16 32.96
N SER A 540 11.03 -27.98 34.27
CA SER A 540 10.01 -28.70 35.03
C SER A 540 8.74 -27.86 35.17
N ILE A 541 7.59 -28.41 34.79
CA ILE A 541 6.29 -27.75 34.95
C ILE A 541 5.96 -27.44 36.43
N GLU A 542 6.45 -28.28 37.36
CA GLU A 542 6.30 -28.08 38.78
C GLU A 542 7.09 -26.87 39.26
N MET A 543 8.35 -26.76 38.83
CA MET A 543 9.22 -25.64 39.14
C MET A 543 8.74 -24.33 38.47
N ALA A 544 8.26 -24.39 37.23
CA ALA A 544 7.65 -23.23 36.59
C ALA A 544 6.49 -22.64 37.41
N GLY A 545 5.65 -23.54 37.99
CA GLY A 545 4.55 -23.14 38.85
C GLY A 545 5.00 -22.49 40.17
N VAL A 546 6.03 -23.03 40.80
CA VAL A 546 6.61 -22.48 42.06
C VAL A 546 7.29 -21.12 41.77
N LYS A 547 8.05 -21.01 40.68
CA LYS A 547 8.65 -19.76 40.25
C LYS A 547 7.60 -18.70 39.92
N ALA A 548 6.49 -19.06 39.25
CA ALA A 548 5.37 -18.17 39.00
C ALA A 548 4.73 -17.64 40.28
N LEU A 549 4.61 -18.50 41.31
CA LEU A 549 4.11 -18.11 42.62
C LEU A 549 5.06 -17.13 43.33
N VAL A 550 6.37 -17.41 43.31
CA VAL A 550 7.40 -16.49 43.87
C VAL A 550 7.38 -15.16 43.15
N CYS A 551 7.28 -15.17 41.82
CA CYS A 551 7.17 -13.99 41.00
C CYS A 551 5.90 -13.18 41.39
N ALA A 552 4.73 -13.79 41.43
CA ALA A 552 3.49 -13.13 41.82
C ALA A 552 3.56 -12.55 43.25
N TRP A 553 4.19 -13.27 44.17
CA TRP A 553 4.40 -12.87 45.56
C TRP A 553 5.28 -11.63 45.66
N ASN A 554 6.35 -11.56 44.88
CA ASN A 554 7.24 -10.40 44.80
C ASN A 554 6.53 -9.18 44.18
N LEU A 555 5.84 -9.37 43.06
CA LEU A 555 5.10 -8.31 42.39
C LEU A 555 3.98 -7.75 43.27
N LEU A 556 3.30 -8.60 44.05
CA LEU A 556 2.25 -8.16 44.98
C LEU A 556 2.78 -7.18 46.07
N ARG A 557 4.07 -7.18 46.35
CA ARG A 557 4.74 -6.32 47.35
C ARG A 557 5.41 -5.08 46.79
N GLN A 558 5.48 -4.99 45.47
CA GLN A 558 5.97 -3.78 44.78
C GLN A 558 4.84 -2.76 44.55
N THR A 559 3.59 -3.18 44.66
CA THR A 559 2.39 -2.35 44.60
C THR A 559 1.97 -1.93 46.01
#